data_e6dd25bbc87a3f90525cae76f1000397
#
_entry.id   e6dd25bbc87a3f90525cae76f1000397
#
_cell.length_a   1.000
_cell.length_b   1.000
_cell.length_c   1.000
_cell.angle_alpha   90.00
_cell.angle_beta   90.00
_cell.angle_gamma   90.00
#
_symmetry.space_group_name_H-M   'P 1'
#
loop_
_entity.id
_entity.type
_entity.pdbx_description
1 polymer ?
#
loop_
_entity_poly.entity_id
_entity_poly.type
_entity_poly.pdbx_seq_one_letter_code
_entity_poly.pdbx_strand_id
1 'polypeptide(L)'
;MNSNSTPSAAPPVARLIEAFSRLPGVGPKSAQRLTYFMIRMPREEAEALAEALISVKDRIVLCSKCLNITEDPVCAVCTNERRDRTRICVVEEPLDVLALERTRAYEGLYHVLHGSISPVNGIGAEQLKIRELLDRLRDETVTELILATNPNLEGEATSMYLQRLISPLGIKVTRLARGLSSGADLEYADEMTLANALEGRAEIAVDGETSTE
;
A
#
# COMPACT_ATOMS: atom_id res chain seq x y z
N MET A 1 2.71 -57.19 10.24
CA MET A 1 3.45 -56.07 9.61
C MET A 1 2.55 -55.52 8.52
N ASN A 2 1.69 -54.61 8.87
CA ASN A 2 0.81 -53.89 7.92
C ASN A 2 1.32 -52.47 7.81
N SER A 3 2.14 -52.21 6.79
CA SER A 3 2.49 -50.84 6.38
C SER A 3 1.27 -50.26 5.64
N ASN A 4 0.40 -49.59 6.37
CA ASN A 4 -0.60 -48.68 5.82
C ASN A 4 0.10 -47.45 5.23
N SER A 5 0.70 -47.62 4.07
CA SER A 5 1.17 -46.46 3.28
C SER A 5 -0.06 -45.78 2.71
N THR A 6 -0.48 -44.69 3.34
CA THR A 6 -1.43 -43.75 2.73
C THR A 6 -0.91 -43.42 1.32
N PRO A 7 -1.74 -43.47 0.25
CA PRO A 7 -1.29 -43.16 -1.10
C PRO A 7 -0.70 -41.74 -1.11
N SER A 8 0.61 -41.65 -1.24
CA SER A 8 1.32 -40.37 -1.37
C SER A 8 1.06 -39.82 -2.76
N ALA A 9 0.74 -38.55 -2.85
CA ALA A 9 0.66 -37.88 -4.15
C ALA A 9 1.98 -38.03 -4.91
N ALA A 10 1.93 -38.10 -6.26
CA ALA A 10 3.13 -38.15 -7.08
C ALA A 10 4.08 -36.95 -6.70
N PRO A 11 5.39 -37.18 -6.66
CA PRO A 11 6.33 -36.16 -6.15
C PRO A 11 6.18 -34.76 -6.76
N PRO A 12 5.91 -34.58 -8.07
CA PRO A 12 5.66 -33.25 -8.65
C PRO A 12 4.39 -32.59 -8.10
N VAL A 13 3.33 -33.40 -7.86
CA VAL A 13 2.05 -32.92 -7.30
C VAL A 13 2.24 -32.46 -5.85
N ALA A 14 2.94 -33.24 -5.04
CA ALA A 14 3.24 -32.90 -3.67
C ALA A 14 4.04 -31.59 -3.54
N ARG A 15 5.08 -31.42 -4.38
CA ARG A 15 5.88 -30.17 -4.45
C ARG A 15 5.05 -28.95 -4.82
N LEU A 16 4.12 -29.08 -5.75
CA LEU A 16 3.27 -27.96 -6.17
C LEU A 16 2.26 -27.59 -5.07
N ILE A 17 1.68 -28.58 -4.38
CA ILE A 17 0.81 -28.36 -3.21
C ILE A 17 1.59 -27.61 -2.13
N GLU A 18 2.81 -28.03 -1.83
CA GLU A 18 3.66 -27.36 -0.84
C GLU A 18 3.98 -25.92 -1.24
N ALA A 19 4.31 -25.67 -2.53
CA ALA A 19 4.59 -24.34 -3.03
C ALA A 19 3.39 -23.40 -2.86
N PHE A 20 2.19 -23.84 -3.23
CA PHE A 20 0.98 -23.07 -3.02
C PHE A 20 0.64 -22.85 -1.54
N SER A 21 0.92 -23.82 -0.67
CA SER A 21 0.66 -23.69 0.77
C SER A 21 1.52 -22.64 1.47
N ARG A 22 2.63 -22.21 0.84
CA ARG A 22 3.50 -21.12 1.33
C ARG A 22 2.96 -19.73 1.02
N LEU A 23 1.94 -19.65 0.15
CA LEU A 23 1.35 -18.36 -0.20
C LEU A 23 0.42 -17.88 0.93
N PRO A 24 0.49 -16.59 1.32
CA PRO A 24 -0.36 -16.05 2.36
C PRO A 24 -1.84 -16.21 1.99
N GLY A 25 -2.66 -16.66 2.94
CA GLY A 25 -4.09 -16.92 2.73
C GLY A 25 -4.43 -18.23 2.01
N VAL A 26 -3.42 -19.01 1.56
CA VAL A 26 -3.64 -20.30 0.90
C VAL A 26 -3.47 -21.44 1.89
N GLY A 27 -4.59 -21.98 2.40
CA GLY A 27 -4.59 -23.15 3.25
C GLY A 27 -4.40 -24.46 2.46
N PRO A 28 -4.18 -25.61 3.15
CA PRO A 28 -3.92 -26.91 2.51
C PRO A 28 -4.98 -27.34 1.49
N LYS A 29 -6.27 -27.11 1.80
CA LYS A 29 -7.38 -27.46 0.89
C LYS A 29 -7.33 -26.61 -0.40
N SER A 30 -7.04 -25.32 -0.26
CA SER A 30 -6.92 -24.41 -1.41
C SER A 30 -5.69 -24.75 -2.25
N ALA A 31 -4.56 -25.06 -1.62
CA ALA A 31 -3.34 -25.48 -2.32
C ALA A 31 -3.57 -26.76 -3.15
N GLN A 32 -4.26 -27.76 -2.60
CA GLN A 32 -4.65 -28.95 -3.34
C GLN A 32 -5.55 -28.61 -4.53
N ARG A 33 -6.59 -27.79 -4.33
CA ARG A 33 -7.50 -27.38 -5.42
C ARG A 33 -6.78 -26.66 -6.53
N LEU A 34 -5.89 -25.72 -6.20
CA LEU A 34 -5.05 -25.02 -7.18
C LEU A 34 -4.17 -25.98 -7.95
N THR A 35 -3.51 -26.92 -7.27
CA THR A 35 -2.65 -27.92 -7.91
C THR A 35 -3.43 -28.81 -8.89
N TYR A 36 -4.60 -29.31 -8.51
CA TYR A 36 -5.42 -30.12 -9.41
C TYR A 36 -6.03 -29.30 -10.57
N PHE A 37 -6.26 -28.01 -10.38
CA PHE A 37 -6.62 -27.11 -11.46
C PHE A 37 -5.46 -26.98 -12.47
N MET A 38 -4.24 -26.75 -11.99
CA MET A 38 -3.04 -26.66 -12.83
C MET A 38 -2.76 -27.94 -13.64
N ILE A 39 -3.02 -29.12 -13.07
CA ILE A 39 -2.86 -30.40 -13.79
C ILE A 39 -3.80 -30.49 -15.01
N ARG A 40 -4.96 -29.84 -14.93
CA ARG A 40 -5.97 -29.86 -16.03
C ARG A 40 -5.81 -28.71 -17.01
N MET A 41 -5.04 -27.71 -16.64
CA MET A 41 -4.76 -26.52 -17.45
C MET A 41 -3.91 -26.91 -18.67
N PRO A 42 -4.12 -26.30 -19.84
CA PRO A 42 -3.22 -26.43 -20.97
C PRO A 42 -1.79 -26.04 -20.59
N ARG A 43 -0.82 -26.71 -21.18
CA ARG A 43 0.60 -26.49 -20.89
C ARG A 43 1.01 -25.02 -21.13
N GLU A 44 0.52 -24.43 -22.19
CA GLU A 44 0.79 -23.06 -22.61
C GLU A 44 0.36 -22.03 -21.52
N GLU A 45 -0.78 -22.27 -20.89
CA GLU A 45 -1.26 -21.40 -19.82
C GLU A 45 -0.42 -21.56 -18.54
N ALA A 46 0.03 -22.79 -18.24
CA ALA A 46 0.91 -23.05 -17.11
C ALA A 46 2.30 -22.41 -17.32
N GLU A 47 2.84 -22.46 -18.53
CA GLU A 47 4.09 -21.81 -18.93
C GLU A 47 3.97 -20.29 -18.84
N ALA A 48 2.87 -19.70 -19.33
CA ALA A 48 2.60 -18.26 -19.23
C ALA A 48 2.54 -17.78 -17.78
N LEU A 49 1.91 -18.55 -16.88
CA LEU A 49 1.89 -18.22 -15.45
C LEU A 49 3.29 -18.30 -14.82
N ALA A 50 4.06 -19.33 -15.16
CA ALA A 50 5.44 -19.49 -14.66
C ALA A 50 6.33 -18.32 -15.14
N GLU A 51 6.22 -17.94 -16.41
CA GLU A 51 6.94 -16.80 -16.98
C GLU A 51 6.55 -15.47 -16.31
N ALA A 52 5.26 -15.24 -16.06
CA ALA A 52 4.78 -14.05 -15.36
C ALA A 52 5.37 -13.95 -13.93
N LEU A 53 5.43 -15.06 -13.19
CA LEU A 53 6.03 -15.11 -11.86
C LEU A 53 7.53 -14.78 -11.88
N ILE A 54 8.27 -15.32 -12.84
CA ILE A 54 9.69 -15.07 -13.01
C ILE A 54 9.92 -13.62 -13.43
N SER A 55 9.18 -13.13 -14.42
CA SER A 55 9.28 -11.77 -14.96
C SER A 55 9.11 -10.70 -13.87
N VAL A 56 8.16 -10.89 -12.94
CA VAL A 56 8.00 -9.98 -11.80
C VAL A 56 9.26 -9.93 -10.94
N LYS A 57 9.94 -11.07 -10.73
CA LYS A 57 11.17 -11.13 -9.92
C LYS A 57 12.37 -10.51 -10.62
N ASP A 58 12.44 -10.64 -11.93
CA ASP A 58 13.60 -10.22 -12.72
C ASP A 58 13.52 -8.72 -13.13
N ARG A 59 12.31 -8.22 -13.35
CA ARG A 59 12.09 -6.90 -13.97
C ARG A 59 11.64 -5.83 -12.99
N ILE A 60 11.00 -6.21 -11.87
CA ILE A 60 10.49 -5.21 -10.92
C ILE A 60 11.61 -4.74 -9.98
N VAL A 61 11.78 -3.43 -9.95
CA VAL A 61 12.71 -2.71 -9.07
C VAL A 61 11.96 -1.65 -8.28
N LEU A 62 12.62 -1.07 -7.28
CA LEU A 62 12.09 0.10 -6.58
C LEU A 62 12.52 1.37 -7.31
N CYS A 63 11.57 2.27 -7.50
CA CYS A 63 11.85 3.63 -8.00
C CYS A 63 12.89 4.32 -7.11
N SER A 64 13.97 4.82 -7.70
CA SER A 64 15.05 5.49 -6.96
C SER A 64 14.60 6.76 -6.22
N LYS A 65 13.43 7.35 -6.56
CA LYS A 65 12.90 8.55 -5.93
C LYS A 65 11.84 8.27 -4.88
N CYS A 66 10.80 7.52 -5.24
CA CYS A 66 9.63 7.35 -4.37
C CYS A 66 9.49 5.94 -3.77
N LEU A 67 10.37 5.02 -4.15
CA LEU A 67 10.42 3.63 -3.70
C LEU A 67 9.17 2.81 -4.05
N ASN A 68 8.30 3.32 -4.95
CA ASN A 68 7.25 2.50 -5.53
C ASN A 68 7.84 1.44 -6.46
N ILE A 69 7.12 0.35 -6.66
CA ILE A 69 7.49 -0.70 -7.62
C ILE A 69 7.39 -0.19 -9.06
N THR A 70 8.36 -0.56 -9.89
CA THR A 70 8.46 -0.13 -11.30
C THR A 70 9.38 -1.06 -12.08
N GLU A 71 9.34 -1.01 -13.41
CA GLU A 71 10.33 -1.68 -14.27
C GLU A 71 11.54 -0.77 -14.59
N ASP A 72 11.35 0.54 -14.53
CA ASP A 72 12.37 1.54 -14.83
C ASP A 72 13.05 2.06 -13.56
N PRO A 73 14.27 2.62 -13.64
CA PRO A 73 14.95 3.23 -12.49
C PRO A 73 14.13 4.31 -11.79
N VAL A 74 13.25 5.03 -12.52
CA VAL A 74 12.33 6.06 -12.00
C VAL A 74 10.94 5.79 -12.57
N CYS A 75 9.95 5.65 -11.69
CA CYS A 75 8.58 5.31 -12.08
C CYS A 75 7.88 6.44 -12.88
N ALA A 76 6.81 6.06 -13.60
CA ALA A 76 6.03 6.97 -14.43
C ALA A 76 5.48 8.20 -13.67
N VAL A 77 5.15 8.06 -12.37
CA VAL A 77 4.69 9.20 -11.56
C VAL A 77 5.83 10.20 -11.33
N CYS A 78 7.02 9.71 -10.98
CA CYS A 78 8.17 10.57 -10.68
C CYS A 78 8.79 11.22 -11.93
N THR A 79 8.63 10.63 -13.11
CA THR A 79 9.09 11.17 -14.40
C THR A 79 8.11 12.17 -15.00
N ASN A 80 6.83 12.14 -14.60
CA ASN A 80 5.81 13.02 -15.15
C ASN A 80 6.03 14.47 -14.70
N GLU A 81 6.39 15.35 -15.63
CA GLU A 81 6.65 16.77 -15.39
C GLU A 81 5.40 17.58 -15.00
N ARG A 82 4.21 17.06 -15.29
CA ARG A 82 2.93 17.72 -14.93
C ARG A 82 2.57 17.56 -13.45
N ARG A 83 3.28 16.69 -12.72
CA ARG A 83 3.03 16.46 -11.29
C ARG A 83 3.53 17.64 -10.45
N ASP A 84 2.72 17.99 -9.46
CA ASP A 84 3.11 18.97 -8.45
C ASP A 84 4.21 18.40 -7.54
N ARG A 85 5.41 18.94 -7.67
CA ARG A 85 6.59 18.50 -6.91
C ARG A 85 6.64 19.07 -5.50
N THR A 86 5.76 20.02 -5.17
CA THR A 86 5.71 20.64 -3.84
C THR A 86 4.94 19.79 -2.82
N ARG A 87 4.24 18.77 -3.28
CA ARG A 87 3.43 17.88 -2.42
C ARG A 87 3.87 16.43 -2.54
N ILE A 88 4.10 15.78 -1.40
CA ILE A 88 4.39 14.35 -1.32
C ILE A 88 3.32 13.66 -0.46
N CYS A 89 2.70 12.63 -1.02
CA CYS A 89 1.81 11.72 -0.30
C CYS A 89 2.59 10.48 0.15
N VAL A 90 2.68 10.27 1.45
CA VAL A 90 3.37 9.14 2.06
C VAL A 90 2.37 8.02 2.31
N VAL A 91 2.67 6.84 1.79
CA VAL A 91 1.84 5.63 1.90
C VAL A 91 2.65 4.48 2.48
N GLU A 92 1.97 3.46 3.01
CA GLU A 92 2.63 2.29 3.57
C GLU A 92 3.11 1.33 2.49
N GLU A 93 2.27 1.06 1.48
CA GLU A 93 2.52 0.01 0.48
C GLU A 93 2.35 0.52 -0.97
N PRO A 94 2.98 -0.14 -1.95
CA PRO A 94 2.79 0.18 -3.37
C PRO A 94 1.34 0.13 -3.85
N LEU A 95 0.52 -0.75 -3.26
CA LEU A 95 -0.90 -0.88 -3.59
C LEU A 95 -1.71 0.37 -3.20
N ASP A 96 -1.29 1.10 -2.17
CA ASP A 96 -1.92 2.35 -1.75
C ASP A 96 -1.76 3.43 -2.82
N VAL A 97 -0.56 3.51 -3.44
CA VAL A 97 -0.33 4.40 -4.59
C VAL A 97 -1.34 4.11 -5.71
N LEU A 98 -1.53 2.83 -6.03
CA LEU A 98 -2.46 2.41 -7.07
C LEU A 98 -3.91 2.78 -6.73
N ALA A 99 -4.30 2.65 -5.46
CA ALA A 99 -5.62 3.00 -4.97
C ALA A 99 -5.87 4.53 -5.10
N LEU A 100 -4.91 5.34 -4.68
CA LEU A 100 -4.99 6.81 -4.78
C LEU A 100 -4.97 7.30 -6.23
N GLU A 101 -4.12 6.74 -7.09
CA GLU A 101 -4.06 7.10 -8.52
C GLU A 101 -5.38 6.81 -9.27
N ARG A 102 -6.11 5.75 -8.90
CA ARG A 102 -7.42 5.45 -9.48
C ARG A 102 -8.45 6.55 -9.25
N THR A 103 -8.32 7.32 -8.18
CA THR A 103 -9.24 8.44 -7.88
C THR A 103 -9.06 9.60 -8.84
N ARG A 104 -7.87 9.77 -9.43
CA ARG A 104 -7.46 10.93 -10.24
C ARG A 104 -7.59 12.28 -9.52
N ALA A 105 -7.70 12.26 -8.20
CA ALA A 105 -7.89 13.46 -7.38
C ALA A 105 -6.56 14.03 -6.86
N TYR A 106 -5.45 13.31 -7.02
CA TYR A 106 -4.15 13.72 -6.53
C TYR A 106 -3.13 13.86 -7.67
N GLU A 107 -2.52 15.02 -7.75
CA GLU A 107 -1.55 15.37 -8.79
C GLU A 107 -0.11 15.54 -8.26
N GLY A 108 0.13 15.28 -6.99
CA GLY A 108 1.45 15.34 -6.37
C GLY A 108 2.29 14.08 -6.57
N LEU A 109 3.40 14.02 -5.84
CA LEU A 109 4.31 12.87 -5.82
C LEU A 109 3.99 11.93 -4.65
N TYR A 110 4.51 10.70 -4.70
CA TYR A 110 4.37 9.72 -3.63
C TYR A 110 5.70 9.37 -2.97
N HIS A 111 5.62 8.79 -1.79
CA HIS A 111 6.72 8.08 -1.14
C HIS A 111 6.16 6.83 -0.45
N VAL A 112 6.75 5.66 -0.73
CA VAL A 112 6.31 4.36 -0.20
C VAL A 112 7.25 3.95 0.93
N LEU A 113 6.69 3.69 2.11
CA LEU A 113 7.44 3.31 3.31
C LEU A 113 7.83 1.83 3.35
N HIS A 114 7.12 0.98 2.59
CA HIS A 114 7.19 -0.49 2.63
C HIS A 114 6.86 -1.08 4.00
N GLY A 115 5.80 -0.58 4.61
CA GLY A 115 5.25 -1.06 5.88
C GLY A 115 4.85 0.05 6.83
N SER A 116 4.56 -0.33 8.05
CA SER A 116 4.22 0.53 9.18
C SER A 116 4.99 0.11 10.44
N ILE A 117 5.16 1.02 11.39
CA ILE A 117 5.77 0.72 12.70
C ILE A 117 4.84 -0.24 13.44
N SER A 118 5.32 -1.44 13.73
CA SER A 118 4.56 -2.48 14.44
C SER A 118 5.45 -3.19 15.45
N PRO A 119 5.50 -2.72 16.71
CA PRO A 119 6.32 -3.35 17.75
C PRO A 119 5.94 -4.81 18.01
N VAL A 120 4.67 -5.15 17.85
CA VAL A 120 4.17 -6.52 18.01
C VAL A 120 4.80 -7.47 16.97
N ASN A 121 5.02 -6.97 15.74
CA ASN A 121 5.66 -7.72 14.66
C ASN A 121 7.18 -7.48 14.60
N GLY A 122 7.76 -6.75 15.55
CA GLY A 122 9.18 -6.43 15.60
C GLY A 122 9.63 -5.47 14.50
N ILE A 123 8.70 -4.67 13.93
CA ILE A 123 9.00 -3.71 12.87
C ILE A 123 9.20 -2.32 13.49
N GLY A 124 10.43 -1.84 13.48
CA GLY A 124 10.81 -0.50 13.90
C GLY A 124 10.93 0.47 12.74
N ALA A 125 11.13 1.75 13.05
CA ALA A 125 11.27 2.82 12.05
C ALA A 125 12.48 2.62 11.11
N GLU A 126 13.53 1.94 11.58
CA GLU A 126 14.75 1.64 10.83
C GLU A 126 14.56 0.63 9.71
N GLN A 127 13.48 -0.16 9.75
CA GLN A 127 13.13 -1.14 8.72
C GLN A 127 12.29 -0.51 7.61
N LEU A 128 11.75 0.69 7.86
CA LEU A 128 10.94 1.44 6.92
C LEU A 128 11.78 2.43 6.11
N LYS A 129 11.26 2.86 4.97
CA LYS A 129 11.91 3.81 4.06
C LYS A 129 11.78 5.28 4.53
N ILE A 130 11.93 5.51 5.82
CA ILE A 130 11.79 6.83 6.45
C ILE A 130 13.05 7.68 6.22
N ARG A 131 14.23 7.06 6.23
CA ARG A 131 15.47 7.78 5.98
C ARG A 131 15.49 8.38 4.57
N GLU A 132 15.11 7.59 3.58
CA GLU A 132 15.03 8.01 2.19
C GLU A 132 13.97 9.13 2.00
N LEU A 133 12.88 9.12 2.77
CA LEU A 133 11.94 10.23 2.80
C LEU A 133 12.59 11.51 3.33
N LEU A 134 13.29 11.45 4.46
CA LEU A 134 13.94 12.62 5.05
C LEU A 134 15.03 13.19 4.14
N ASP A 135 15.82 12.34 3.50
CA ASP A 135 16.84 12.77 2.53
C ASP A 135 16.17 13.49 1.35
N ARG A 136 15.08 12.96 0.84
CA ARG A 136 14.30 13.57 -0.21
C ARG A 136 13.71 14.92 0.17
N LEU A 137 13.20 15.06 1.41
CA LEU A 137 12.64 16.33 1.91
C LEU A 137 13.70 17.44 2.07
N ARG A 138 14.98 17.11 2.16
CA ARG A 138 16.08 18.09 2.22
C ARG A 138 16.45 18.64 0.85
N ASP A 139 16.32 17.81 -0.18
CA ASP A 139 16.80 18.14 -1.55
C ASP A 139 15.68 18.70 -2.44
N GLU A 140 14.41 18.50 -2.06
CA GLU A 140 13.27 18.92 -2.87
C GLU A 140 12.55 20.13 -2.26
N THR A 141 11.92 20.95 -3.10
CA THR A 141 11.12 22.13 -2.70
C THR A 141 9.73 21.70 -2.20
N VAL A 142 9.67 20.76 -1.26
CA VAL A 142 8.42 20.21 -0.72
C VAL A 142 7.87 21.17 0.34
N THR A 143 6.62 21.59 0.16
CA THR A 143 5.90 22.47 1.08
C THR A 143 4.83 21.74 1.86
N GLU A 144 4.33 20.60 1.36
CA GLU A 144 3.30 19.80 2.02
C GLU A 144 3.62 18.31 1.96
N LEU A 145 3.54 17.67 3.12
CA LEU A 145 3.57 16.21 3.26
C LEU A 145 2.20 15.71 3.70
N ILE A 146 1.59 14.84 2.91
CA ILE A 146 0.30 14.23 3.21
C ILE A 146 0.55 12.82 3.75
N LEU A 147 0.20 12.56 5.00
CA LEU A 147 0.29 11.24 5.61
C LEU A 147 -0.96 10.43 5.25
N ALA A 148 -0.79 9.44 4.39
CA ALA A 148 -1.82 8.54 3.91
C ALA A 148 -1.56 7.10 4.38
N THR A 149 -1.18 6.96 5.67
CA THR A 149 -1.09 5.66 6.35
C THR A 149 -2.47 5.09 6.63
N ASN A 150 -2.55 3.79 6.81
CA ASN A 150 -3.81 3.14 7.14
C ASN A 150 -4.40 3.66 8.47
N PRO A 151 -5.73 3.77 8.58
CA PRO A 151 -6.40 4.26 9.80
C PRO A 151 -6.51 3.14 10.85
N ASN A 152 -5.40 2.48 11.17
CA ASN A 152 -5.24 1.48 12.21
C ASN A 152 -4.15 1.91 13.21
N LEU A 153 -3.94 1.13 14.26
CA LEU A 153 -3.01 1.47 15.35
C LEU A 153 -1.57 1.66 14.84
N GLU A 154 -1.11 0.80 13.94
CA GLU A 154 0.23 0.85 13.35
C GLU A 154 0.41 2.07 12.45
N GLY A 155 -0.58 2.37 11.61
CA GLY A 155 -0.57 3.55 10.74
C GLY A 155 -0.61 4.86 11.52
N GLU A 156 -1.36 4.90 12.64
CA GLU A 156 -1.37 6.06 13.55
C GLU A 156 -0.01 6.25 14.22
N ALA A 157 0.58 5.18 14.75
CA ALA A 157 1.91 5.23 15.36
C ALA A 157 2.96 5.72 14.35
N THR A 158 2.87 5.24 13.10
CA THR A 158 3.75 5.65 12.00
C THR A 158 3.55 7.11 11.65
N SER A 159 2.30 7.58 11.52
CA SER A 159 1.98 8.99 11.27
C SER A 159 2.52 9.90 12.37
N MET A 160 2.31 9.56 13.64
CA MET A 160 2.80 10.35 14.77
C MET A 160 4.34 10.41 14.81
N TYR A 161 5.00 9.31 14.48
CA TYR A 161 6.45 9.25 14.40
C TYR A 161 6.97 10.17 13.29
N LEU A 162 6.41 10.07 12.08
CA LEU A 162 6.76 10.92 10.95
C LEU A 162 6.51 12.41 11.23
N GLN A 163 5.37 12.74 11.82
CA GLN A 163 5.03 14.12 12.18
C GLN A 163 6.10 14.73 13.10
N ARG A 164 6.54 13.99 14.12
CA ARG A 164 7.60 14.46 15.05
C ARG A 164 8.93 14.71 14.35
N LEU A 165 9.30 13.85 13.40
CA LEU A 165 10.55 13.99 12.64
C LEU A 165 10.51 15.16 11.65
N ILE A 166 9.35 15.45 11.06
CA ILE A 166 9.21 16.40 9.96
C ILE A 166 8.83 17.80 10.45
N SER A 167 8.14 17.91 11.58
CA SER A 167 7.78 19.21 12.20
C SER A 167 8.96 20.22 12.24
N PRO A 168 10.18 19.81 12.63
CA PRO A 168 11.31 20.76 12.70
C PRO A 168 11.77 21.30 11.33
N LEU A 169 11.36 20.65 10.23
CA LEU A 169 11.72 21.06 8.86
C LEU A 169 10.87 22.21 8.32
N GLY A 170 9.80 22.61 9.05
CA GLY A 170 8.90 23.68 8.61
C GLY A 170 7.95 23.28 7.46
N ILE A 171 7.88 22.01 7.11
CA ILE A 171 6.99 21.48 6.09
C ILE A 171 5.59 21.28 6.69
N LYS A 172 4.57 21.72 5.96
CA LYS A 172 3.16 21.48 6.35
C LYS A 172 2.86 19.99 6.30
N VAL A 173 2.46 19.41 7.43
CA VAL A 173 2.05 17.99 7.50
C VAL A 173 0.54 17.94 7.58
N THR A 174 -0.07 17.21 6.65
CA THR A 174 -1.51 16.95 6.61
C THR A 174 -1.75 15.44 6.61
N ARG A 175 -2.99 15.02 6.81
CA ARG A 175 -3.41 13.62 6.68
C ARG A 175 -4.72 13.52 5.91
N LEU A 176 -5.03 12.32 5.42
CA LEU A 176 -6.31 12.06 4.78
C LEU A 176 -7.46 12.31 5.76
N ALA A 177 -8.54 12.88 5.25
CA ALA A 177 -9.75 13.09 6.05
C ALA A 177 -10.30 11.75 6.55
N ARG A 178 -10.86 11.76 7.75
CA ARG A 178 -11.53 10.61 8.38
C ARG A 178 -12.99 10.95 8.58
N GLY A 179 -13.82 9.94 8.42
CA GLY A 179 -15.26 10.14 8.64
C GLY A 179 -16.09 9.07 7.96
N LEU A 180 -17.35 9.40 7.76
CA LEU A 180 -18.34 8.52 7.18
C LEU A 180 -18.07 8.23 5.72
N SER A 181 -18.25 6.96 5.33
CA SER A 181 -18.19 6.56 3.93
C SER A 181 -19.43 7.10 3.18
N SER A 182 -19.23 7.56 1.94
CA SER A 182 -20.34 8.00 1.10
C SER A 182 -21.32 6.84 0.86
N GLY A 183 -22.62 7.08 1.11
CA GLY A 183 -23.66 6.09 0.97
C GLY A 183 -23.85 5.14 2.17
N ALA A 184 -23.13 5.36 3.28
CA ALA A 184 -23.38 4.65 4.51
C ALA A 184 -24.41 5.39 5.38
N ASP A 185 -25.31 4.64 6.01
CA ASP A 185 -26.25 5.20 7.00
C ASP A 185 -25.55 5.41 8.33
N LEU A 186 -25.86 6.51 9.01
CA LEU A 186 -25.25 6.89 10.31
C LEU A 186 -25.43 5.82 11.38
N GLU A 187 -26.55 5.10 11.38
CA GLU A 187 -26.90 4.10 12.39
C GLU A 187 -26.01 2.86 12.35
N TYR A 188 -25.31 2.61 11.22
CA TYR A 188 -24.40 1.46 11.06
C TYR A 188 -22.93 1.83 11.28
N ALA A 189 -22.62 3.11 11.46
CA ALA A 189 -21.26 3.54 11.73
C ALA A 189 -20.87 3.25 13.20
N ASP A 190 -19.63 2.79 13.39
CA ASP A 190 -19.08 2.60 14.73
C ASP A 190 -18.83 3.94 15.45
N GLU A 191 -18.74 3.90 16.78
CA GLU A 191 -18.58 5.09 17.63
C GLU A 191 -17.33 5.90 17.28
N MET A 192 -16.21 5.23 16.92
CA MET A 192 -14.96 5.89 16.57
C MET A 192 -15.07 6.65 15.23
N THR A 193 -15.71 6.02 14.24
CA THR A 193 -16.00 6.65 12.93
C THR A 193 -16.89 7.89 13.11
N LEU A 194 -17.92 7.82 13.94
CA LEU A 194 -18.80 8.95 14.24
C LEU A 194 -18.06 10.08 14.96
N ALA A 195 -17.23 9.74 15.96
CA ALA A 195 -16.40 10.71 16.68
C ALA A 195 -15.45 11.45 15.74
N ASN A 196 -14.71 10.71 14.90
CA ASN A 196 -13.80 11.29 13.92
C ASN A 196 -14.55 12.18 12.90
N ALA A 197 -15.73 11.78 12.45
CA ALA A 197 -16.56 12.58 11.55
C ALA A 197 -17.02 13.90 12.18
N LEU A 198 -17.39 13.88 13.46
CA LEU A 198 -17.77 15.08 14.21
C LEU A 198 -16.58 16.02 14.46
N GLU A 199 -15.41 15.47 14.79
CA GLU A 199 -14.18 16.25 14.97
C GLU A 199 -13.72 16.88 13.66
N GLY A 200 -13.74 16.11 12.56
CA GLY A 200 -13.33 16.53 11.23
C GLY A 200 -14.42 17.26 10.43
N ARG A 201 -15.55 17.65 11.03
CA ARG A 201 -16.63 18.33 10.33
C ARG A 201 -16.15 19.63 9.68
N ALA A 202 -16.56 19.82 8.43
CA ALA A 202 -16.27 21.03 7.66
C ALA A 202 -17.50 21.96 7.61
N GLU A 203 -17.24 23.24 7.50
CA GLU A 203 -18.28 24.23 7.25
C GLU A 203 -18.84 24.06 5.84
N ILE A 204 -20.15 24.11 5.71
CA ILE A 204 -20.81 24.08 4.40
C ILE A 204 -20.81 25.51 3.87
N ALA A 205 -19.99 25.78 2.83
CA ALA A 205 -20.06 27.04 2.11
C ALA A 205 -21.44 27.18 1.45
N VAL A 206 -22.14 28.25 1.73
CA VAL A 206 -23.36 28.63 0.99
C VAL A 206 -22.89 29.29 -0.29
N ASP A 207 -23.11 28.62 -1.44
CA ASP A 207 -22.87 29.20 -2.76
C ASP A 207 -23.69 30.48 -2.90
N GLY A 208 -23.08 31.67 -2.78
CA GLY A 208 -23.83 32.90 -2.95
C GLY A 208 -23.25 34.21 -2.45
N GLU A 209 -22.00 34.27 -1.98
CA GLU A 209 -21.35 35.56 -1.76
C GLU A 209 -20.09 35.71 -2.64
N THR A 210 -20.29 36.19 -3.87
CA THR A 210 -19.25 36.90 -4.62
C THR A 210 -18.85 38.13 -3.80
N SER A 211 -17.73 38.05 -3.10
CA SER A 211 -17.08 39.22 -2.51
C SER A 211 -16.66 40.16 -3.63
N THR A 212 -17.52 41.15 -3.89
CA THR A 212 -17.12 42.41 -4.51
C THR A 212 -16.51 43.26 -3.41
N GLU A 213 -15.16 43.33 -3.38
CA GLU A 213 -14.39 44.54 -3.12
C GLU A 213 -12.91 44.26 -3.36
#